data_075734847e7f17b9f66acf3f02468404
#
_entry.id   075734847e7f17b9f66acf3f02468404
#
_cell.length_a   1.000
_cell.length_b   1.000
_cell.length_c   1.000
_cell.angle_alpha   90.00
_cell.angle_beta   90.00
_cell.angle_gamma   90.00
#
_symmetry.space_group_name_H-M   'P 1'
#
loop_
_entity.id
_entity.type
_entity.pdbx_description
1 polymer ?
#
loop_
_entity_poly.entity_id
_entity_poly.type
_entity_poly.pdbx_seq_one_letter_code
_entity_poly.pdbx_strand_id
1 'polypeptide(L)'
;MNQTVNRRIVLASRPVGEPTSENFRLEETAVPQPSEGQVLVRNLYLSLDPYMRGRMSDAPSYVAPVAIDAVMGAGTVGRVAESRNPAFKAGDLVLALGNWQDYALSDGSDLMKLPADMARPSWALSVLGMPGFTAWYGLLKIGEPKPGETVVVASASGAVGSVVGQIARLKGCRVVGIAGGAEKCRFVVDELGFDACLDRRDPGLAKKLKAAVPAGIDVY
;
A
#
# COMPACT_ATOMS: atom_id res chain seq x y z
N MET A 1 8.60 -17.05 -22.98
CA MET A 1 10.00 -17.32 -22.58
C MET A 1 10.00 -17.60 -21.10
N ASN A 2 10.41 -18.79 -20.67
CA ASN A 2 10.58 -19.08 -19.25
C ASN A 2 11.76 -18.25 -18.74
N GLN A 3 11.50 -17.31 -17.85
CA GLN A 3 12.55 -16.57 -17.17
C GLN A 3 13.28 -17.55 -16.25
N THR A 4 14.58 -17.68 -16.41
CA THR A 4 15.41 -18.63 -15.64
C THR A 4 16.04 -17.99 -14.41
N VAL A 5 15.92 -16.67 -14.29
CA VAL A 5 16.52 -15.85 -13.24
C VAL A 5 15.44 -15.20 -12.39
N ASN A 6 15.57 -15.30 -11.08
CA ASN A 6 14.78 -14.57 -10.08
C ASN A 6 15.60 -13.38 -9.60
N ARG A 7 15.19 -12.18 -9.97
CA ARG A 7 15.75 -10.92 -9.43
C ARG A 7 15.08 -10.62 -8.11
N ARG A 8 15.88 -10.29 -7.11
CA ARG A 8 15.40 -9.94 -5.79
C ARG A 8 16.16 -8.74 -5.20
N ILE A 9 15.50 -7.94 -4.39
CA ILE A 9 16.11 -6.81 -3.70
C ILE A 9 16.20 -7.13 -2.21
N VAL A 10 17.43 -7.14 -1.70
CA VAL A 10 17.73 -7.39 -0.29
C VAL A 10 18.09 -6.10 0.42
N LEU A 11 17.88 -6.06 1.74
CA LEU A 11 18.35 -4.98 2.60
C LEU A 11 19.86 -5.15 2.81
N ALA A 12 20.68 -4.32 2.18
CA ALA A 12 22.14 -4.39 2.28
C ALA A 12 22.68 -3.69 3.53
N SER A 13 22.00 -2.61 3.97
CA SER A 13 22.37 -1.87 5.18
C SER A 13 21.15 -1.16 5.77
N ARG A 14 21.20 -0.84 7.08
CA ARG A 14 20.13 -0.07 7.71
C ARG A 14 20.27 1.41 7.38
N PRO A 15 19.20 2.05 6.84
CA PRO A 15 19.24 3.47 6.51
C PRO A 15 19.27 4.34 7.77
N VAL A 16 20.09 5.37 7.72
CA VAL A 16 20.08 6.48 8.68
C VAL A 16 19.35 7.65 8.03
N GLY A 17 18.20 8.04 8.56
CA GLY A 17 17.31 9.02 7.91
C GLY A 17 16.50 8.42 6.77
N GLU A 18 16.45 9.09 5.62
CA GLU A 18 15.77 8.63 4.42
C GLU A 18 16.55 7.50 3.74
N PRO A 19 15.91 6.41 3.31
CA PRO A 19 16.59 5.33 2.58
C PRO A 19 17.15 5.81 1.25
N THR A 20 18.34 5.34 0.90
CA THR A 20 18.99 5.55 -0.39
C THR A 20 19.16 4.23 -1.13
N SER A 21 19.51 4.28 -2.41
CA SER A 21 19.79 3.07 -3.21
C SER A 21 20.91 2.21 -2.60
N GLU A 22 21.83 2.79 -1.85
CA GLU A 22 22.95 2.09 -1.21
C GLU A 22 22.49 1.16 -0.06
N ASN A 23 21.28 1.38 0.47
CA ASN A 23 20.71 0.50 1.49
C ASN A 23 20.17 -0.82 0.91
N PHE A 24 20.14 -0.93 -0.41
CA PHE A 24 19.58 -2.08 -1.12
C PHE A 24 20.60 -2.70 -2.07
N ARG A 25 20.46 -3.99 -2.29
CA ARG A 25 21.25 -4.71 -3.30
C ARG A 25 20.33 -5.57 -4.16
N LEU A 26 20.46 -5.42 -5.47
CA LEU A 26 19.85 -6.31 -6.43
C LEU A 26 20.67 -7.60 -6.51
N GLU A 27 20.02 -8.73 -6.36
CA GLU A 27 20.60 -10.06 -6.53
C GLU A 27 19.86 -10.84 -7.62
N GLU A 28 20.60 -11.67 -8.32
CA GLU A 28 20.07 -12.62 -9.29
C GLU A 28 20.34 -14.04 -8.79
N THR A 29 19.27 -14.84 -8.71
CA THR A 29 19.33 -16.23 -8.29
C THR A 29 18.58 -17.11 -9.30
N ALA A 30 18.75 -18.42 -9.23
CA ALA A 30 17.88 -19.34 -9.97
C ALA A 30 16.41 -19.18 -9.50
N VAL A 31 15.46 -19.34 -10.41
CA VAL A 31 14.04 -19.43 -10.04
C VAL A 31 13.87 -20.67 -9.16
N PRO A 32 13.32 -20.55 -7.94
CA PRO A 32 13.17 -21.68 -7.05
C PRO A 32 12.12 -22.68 -7.58
N GLN A 33 12.27 -23.94 -7.21
CA GLN A 33 11.31 -24.99 -7.56
C GLN A 33 10.41 -25.30 -6.37
N PRO A 34 9.08 -25.40 -6.55
CA PRO A 34 8.18 -25.73 -5.45
C PRO A 34 8.33 -27.20 -5.05
N SER A 35 8.42 -27.44 -3.75
CA SER A 35 8.31 -28.77 -3.13
C SER A 35 6.85 -29.15 -2.91
N GLU A 36 6.59 -30.38 -2.44
CA GLU A 36 5.24 -30.85 -2.09
C GLU A 36 4.54 -29.86 -1.13
N GLY A 37 3.30 -29.52 -1.42
CA GLY A 37 2.52 -28.52 -0.69
C GLY A 37 2.84 -27.06 -1.03
N GLN A 38 3.83 -26.78 -1.87
CA GLN A 38 4.24 -25.42 -2.20
C GLN A 38 3.70 -24.94 -3.56
N VAL A 39 3.69 -23.62 -3.69
CA VAL A 39 3.28 -22.88 -4.88
C VAL A 39 4.39 -21.91 -5.26
N LEU A 40 4.76 -21.87 -6.54
CA LEU A 40 5.62 -20.84 -7.11
C LEU A 40 4.75 -19.73 -7.69
N VAL A 41 4.88 -18.53 -7.18
CA VAL A 41 4.16 -17.33 -7.65
C VAL A 41 5.10 -16.42 -8.41
N ARG A 42 4.74 -16.05 -9.64
CA ARG A 42 5.38 -14.94 -10.37
C ARG A 42 4.71 -13.64 -10.02
N ASN A 43 5.44 -12.72 -9.40
CA ASN A 43 4.93 -11.41 -9.04
C ASN A 43 4.70 -10.53 -10.29
N LEU A 44 3.55 -9.86 -10.36
CA LEU A 44 3.16 -8.93 -11.42
C LEU A 44 3.15 -7.49 -10.91
N TYR A 45 2.70 -7.31 -9.68
CA TYR A 45 2.63 -6.02 -8.98
C TYR A 45 3.15 -6.19 -7.56
N LEU A 46 3.79 -5.15 -7.07
CA LEU A 46 4.34 -5.04 -5.73
C LEU A 46 3.89 -3.71 -5.12
N SER A 47 3.46 -3.73 -3.86
CA SER A 47 3.13 -2.54 -3.11
C SER A 47 4.36 -1.98 -2.41
N LEU A 48 4.57 -0.66 -2.49
CA LEU A 48 5.55 0.07 -1.69
C LEU A 48 4.80 0.83 -0.60
N ASP A 49 4.96 0.39 0.64
CA ASP A 49 4.19 0.89 1.77
C ASP A 49 5.08 1.57 2.81
N PRO A 50 4.61 2.65 3.48
CA PRO A 50 5.41 3.40 4.45
C PRO A 50 5.94 2.55 5.63
N TYR A 51 5.23 1.49 6.05
CA TYR A 51 5.68 0.62 7.13
C TYR A 51 7.01 -0.08 6.83
N MET A 52 7.37 -0.25 5.55
CA MET A 52 8.61 -0.87 5.13
C MET A 52 9.84 -0.10 5.67
N ARG A 53 9.73 1.24 5.83
CA ARG A 53 10.79 2.02 6.45
C ARG A 53 11.05 1.59 7.89
N GLY A 54 10.00 1.33 8.67
CA GLY A 54 10.12 0.78 10.02
C GLY A 54 10.76 -0.60 10.05
N ARG A 55 10.47 -1.44 9.05
CA ARG A 55 11.06 -2.77 8.90
C ARG A 55 12.57 -2.78 8.59
N MET A 56 13.12 -1.66 8.12
CA MET A 56 14.56 -1.49 7.88
C MET A 56 15.33 -1.07 9.15
N SER A 57 14.63 -0.75 10.24
CA SER A 57 15.21 -0.36 11.53
C SER A 57 15.23 -1.57 12.47
N ASP A 58 16.24 -1.64 13.37
CA ASP A 58 16.33 -2.60 14.47
C ASP A 58 15.73 -2.07 15.78
N ALA A 59 15.15 -0.86 15.75
CA ALA A 59 14.41 -0.32 16.89
C ALA A 59 13.20 -1.22 17.24
N PRO A 60 12.77 -1.25 18.52
CA PRO A 60 11.59 -1.99 18.94
C PRO A 60 10.35 -1.64 18.10
N SER A 61 9.64 -2.65 17.61
CA SER A 61 8.45 -2.51 16.79
C SER A 61 7.51 -3.69 17.02
N TYR A 62 6.26 -3.57 16.58
CA TYR A 62 5.25 -4.65 16.62
C TYR A 62 5.58 -5.84 15.71
N VAL A 63 6.56 -5.70 14.84
CA VAL A 63 7.00 -6.73 13.88
C VAL A 63 8.52 -6.76 13.83
N ALA A 64 9.10 -7.95 13.71
CA ALA A 64 10.55 -8.12 13.59
C ALA A 64 11.12 -7.37 12.39
N PRO A 65 12.31 -6.75 12.51
CA PRO A 65 12.96 -6.07 11.39
C PRO A 65 13.36 -7.07 10.30
N VAL A 66 13.49 -6.55 9.08
CA VAL A 66 14.15 -7.31 8.00
C VAL A 66 15.63 -7.49 8.36
N ALA A 67 16.13 -8.71 8.27
CA ALA A 67 17.54 -8.98 8.49
C ALA A 67 18.39 -8.39 7.34
N ILE A 68 19.63 -8.05 7.64
CA ILE A 68 20.58 -7.70 6.58
C ILE A 68 20.73 -8.92 5.65
N ASP A 69 20.84 -8.67 4.35
CA ASP A 69 20.89 -9.64 3.26
C ASP A 69 19.57 -10.43 3.04
N ALA A 70 18.52 -10.16 3.81
CA ALA A 70 17.20 -10.73 3.55
C ALA A 70 16.44 -9.92 2.51
N VAL A 71 15.58 -10.60 1.73
CA VAL A 71 14.69 -9.97 0.75
C VAL A 71 13.70 -9.05 1.46
N MET A 72 13.54 -7.85 0.93
CA MET A 72 12.57 -6.88 1.45
C MET A 72 11.15 -7.42 1.36
N GLY A 73 10.39 -7.29 2.46
CA GLY A 73 9.01 -7.75 2.53
C GLY A 73 8.03 -6.83 1.81
N ALA A 74 7.07 -7.40 1.06
CA ALA A 74 5.99 -6.66 0.42
C ALA A 74 4.78 -7.54 0.13
N GLY A 75 3.59 -6.92 0.15
CA GLY A 75 2.40 -7.46 -0.50
C GLY A 75 2.55 -7.41 -2.01
N THR A 76 2.15 -8.47 -2.68
CA THR A 76 2.22 -8.59 -4.14
C THR A 76 0.92 -9.13 -4.72
N VAL A 77 0.67 -8.84 -5.99
CA VAL A 77 -0.27 -9.60 -6.81
C VAL A 77 0.53 -10.34 -7.85
N GLY A 78 0.31 -11.64 -7.94
CA GLY A 78 1.04 -12.51 -8.86
C GLY A 78 0.15 -13.56 -9.52
N ARG A 79 0.75 -14.30 -10.43
CA ARG A 79 0.16 -15.52 -10.99
C ARG A 79 0.93 -16.74 -10.53
N VAL A 80 0.21 -17.78 -10.17
CA VAL A 80 0.80 -19.08 -9.92
C VAL A 80 1.49 -19.56 -11.20
N ALA A 81 2.80 -19.72 -11.14
CA ALA A 81 3.62 -20.23 -12.24
C ALA A 81 3.66 -21.76 -12.22
N GLU A 82 3.81 -22.35 -11.04
CA GLU A 82 3.80 -23.81 -10.80
C GLU A 82 3.18 -24.07 -9.41
N SER A 83 2.49 -25.20 -9.27
CA SER A 83 1.90 -25.60 -7.99
C SER A 83 2.08 -27.10 -7.74
N ARG A 84 2.49 -27.41 -6.51
CA ARG A 84 2.41 -28.74 -5.89
C ARG A 84 1.49 -28.72 -4.67
N ASN A 85 0.64 -27.70 -4.56
CA ASN A 85 -0.40 -27.56 -3.54
C ASN A 85 -1.77 -27.77 -4.22
N PRO A 86 -2.61 -28.72 -3.75
CA PRO A 86 -3.88 -29.04 -4.40
C PRO A 86 -4.90 -27.90 -4.39
N ALA A 87 -4.73 -26.91 -3.51
CA ALA A 87 -5.60 -25.74 -3.45
C ALA A 87 -5.36 -24.72 -4.58
N PHE A 88 -4.23 -24.78 -5.28
CA PHE A 88 -3.84 -23.83 -6.32
C PHE A 88 -3.41 -24.51 -7.60
N LYS A 89 -3.62 -23.85 -8.74
CA LYS A 89 -3.18 -24.31 -10.07
C LYS A 89 -2.45 -23.20 -10.82
N ALA A 90 -1.59 -23.60 -11.76
CA ALA A 90 -0.93 -22.67 -12.65
C ALA A 90 -1.95 -21.75 -13.35
N GLY A 91 -1.62 -20.46 -13.40
CA GLY A 91 -2.49 -19.40 -13.92
C GLY A 91 -3.42 -18.74 -12.90
N ASP A 92 -3.65 -19.31 -11.71
CA ASP A 92 -4.43 -18.65 -10.66
C ASP A 92 -3.84 -17.28 -10.35
N LEU A 93 -4.69 -16.24 -10.29
CA LEU A 93 -4.30 -14.91 -9.85
C LEU A 93 -4.42 -14.86 -8.34
N VAL A 94 -3.37 -14.39 -7.66
CA VAL A 94 -3.29 -14.41 -6.20
C VAL A 94 -2.77 -13.09 -5.62
N LEU A 95 -3.31 -12.67 -4.49
CA LEU A 95 -2.68 -11.76 -3.56
C LEU A 95 -1.76 -12.59 -2.66
N ALA A 96 -0.54 -12.12 -2.41
CA ALA A 96 0.52 -12.86 -1.74
C ALA A 96 1.45 -11.93 -0.92
N LEU A 97 2.29 -12.50 -0.07
CA LEU A 97 3.46 -11.87 0.51
C LEU A 97 4.71 -12.23 -0.32
N GLY A 98 4.69 -11.90 -1.60
CA GLY A 98 5.73 -12.29 -2.56
C GLY A 98 7.07 -11.55 -2.43
N ASN A 99 7.16 -10.55 -1.55
CA ASN A 99 8.36 -9.78 -1.26
C ASN A 99 8.93 -9.06 -2.51
N TRP A 100 10.07 -8.38 -2.38
CA TRP A 100 10.71 -7.64 -3.48
C TRP A 100 11.51 -8.58 -4.38
N GLN A 101 10.81 -9.38 -5.16
CA GLN A 101 11.41 -10.34 -6.09
C GLN A 101 10.46 -10.70 -7.24
N ASP A 102 11.01 -11.28 -8.33
CA ASP A 102 10.20 -11.70 -9.48
C ASP A 102 9.37 -12.97 -9.17
N TYR A 103 9.93 -13.91 -8.41
CA TYR A 103 9.29 -15.17 -8.06
C TYR A 103 9.42 -15.46 -6.57
N ALA A 104 8.35 -15.93 -5.96
CA ALA A 104 8.29 -16.32 -4.55
C ALA A 104 7.70 -17.72 -4.39
N LEU A 105 8.23 -18.47 -3.42
CA LEU A 105 7.59 -19.70 -2.93
C LEU A 105 6.65 -19.37 -1.78
N SER A 106 5.52 -20.05 -1.74
CA SER A 106 4.54 -20.03 -0.65
C SER A 106 4.06 -21.45 -0.36
N ASP A 107 3.68 -21.73 0.87
CA ASP A 107 2.96 -22.94 1.25
C ASP A 107 1.43 -22.83 1.01
N GLY A 108 0.98 -21.69 0.51
CA GLY A 108 -0.42 -21.38 0.25
C GLY A 108 -1.14 -20.67 1.40
N SER A 109 -0.57 -20.64 2.60
CA SER A 109 -1.23 -20.04 3.79
C SER A 109 -1.38 -18.52 3.71
N ASP A 110 -0.48 -17.86 2.98
CA ASP A 110 -0.47 -16.41 2.73
C ASP A 110 -1.10 -16.03 1.39
N LEU A 111 -1.60 -17.01 0.62
CA LEU A 111 -2.18 -16.76 -0.69
C LEU A 111 -3.70 -16.60 -0.63
N MET A 112 -4.20 -15.52 -1.19
CA MET A 112 -5.63 -15.33 -1.43
C MET A 112 -5.90 -15.29 -2.93
N LYS A 113 -6.78 -16.19 -3.41
CA LYS A 113 -7.22 -16.17 -4.82
C LYS A 113 -8.01 -14.93 -5.13
N LEU A 114 -7.70 -14.31 -6.24
CA LEU A 114 -8.42 -13.19 -6.82
C LEU A 114 -9.25 -13.67 -8.01
N PRO A 115 -10.33 -12.95 -8.39
CA PRO A 115 -11.07 -13.25 -9.61
C PRO A 115 -10.13 -13.28 -10.82
N ALA A 116 -10.22 -14.35 -11.63
CA ALA A 116 -9.33 -14.56 -12.77
C ALA A 116 -9.47 -13.47 -13.84
N ASP A 117 -10.66 -12.87 -13.94
CA ASP A 117 -11.08 -11.80 -14.85
C ASP A 117 -10.98 -10.40 -14.24
N MET A 118 -10.31 -10.25 -13.09
CA MET A 118 -10.14 -8.96 -12.43
C MET A 118 -9.47 -7.96 -13.36
N ALA A 119 -10.22 -6.93 -13.79
CA ALA A 119 -9.80 -5.96 -14.80
C ALA A 119 -8.52 -5.18 -14.40
N ARG A 120 -8.34 -4.92 -13.11
CA ARG A 120 -7.18 -4.22 -12.55
C ARG A 120 -6.65 -4.94 -11.31
N PRO A 121 -5.80 -5.96 -11.49
CA PRO A 121 -5.30 -6.76 -10.36
C PRO A 121 -4.57 -5.95 -9.29
N SER A 122 -3.90 -4.85 -9.67
CA SER A 122 -3.24 -3.94 -8.71
C SER A 122 -4.19 -3.30 -7.69
N TRP A 123 -5.51 -3.26 -7.95
CA TRP A 123 -6.48 -2.79 -6.96
C TRP A 123 -6.50 -3.64 -5.69
N ALA A 124 -6.12 -4.91 -5.77
CA ALA A 124 -5.99 -5.77 -4.59
C ALA A 124 -4.86 -5.33 -3.64
N LEU A 125 -3.94 -4.47 -4.11
CA LEU A 125 -2.88 -3.85 -3.28
C LEU A 125 -3.24 -2.41 -2.87
N SER A 126 -4.36 -1.86 -3.33
CA SER A 126 -4.76 -0.47 -3.07
C SER A 126 -6.18 -0.38 -2.52
N VAL A 127 -7.14 0.10 -3.35
CA VAL A 127 -8.52 0.36 -2.91
C VAL A 127 -9.30 -0.90 -2.47
N LEU A 128 -9.01 -2.07 -3.03
CA LEU A 128 -9.59 -3.36 -2.63
C LEU A 128 -8.66 -4.17 -1.71
N GLY A 129 -7.56 -3.58 -1.26
CA GLY A 129 -6.57 -4.20 -0.38
C GLY A 129 -6.42 -3.46 0.95
N MET A 130 -5.23 -3.58 1.54
CA MET A 130 -4.92 -3.02 2.85
C MET A 130 -5.17 -1.51 2.96
N PRO A 131 -4.78 -0.64 2.00
CA PRO A 131 -5.07 0.79 2.10
C PRO A 131 -6.57 1.10 2.08
N GLY A 132 -7.35 0.44 1.22
CA GLY A 132 -8.80 0.64 1.15
C GLY A 132 -9.51 0.14 2.40
N PHE A 133 -9.13 -1.03 2.93
CA PHE A 133 -9.66 -1.55 4.19
C PHE A 133 -9.32 -0.64 5.37
N THR A 134 -8.08 -0.14 5.43
CA THR A 134 -7.65 0.82 6.46
C THR A 134 -8.49 2.10 6.42
N ALA A 135 -8.72 2.64 5.23
CA ALA A 135 -9.57 3.82 5.03
C ALA A 135 -11.02 3.56 5.48
N TRP A 136 -11.58 2.46 5.02
CA TRP A 136 -12.96 2.07 5.35
C TRP A 136 -13.16 1.86 6.86
N TYR A 137 -12.26 1.08 7.48
CA TYR A 137 -12.38 0.75 8.91
C TYR A 137 -12.15 1.99 9.78
N GLY A 138 -11.06 2.73 9.52
CA GLY A 138 -10.73 3.94 10.28
C GLY A 138 -11.82 5.00 10.20
N LEU A 139 -12.35 5.25 9.00
CA LEU A 139 -13.38 6.26 8.84
C LEU A 139 -14.75 5.79 9.35
N LEU A 140 -15.21 4.60 8.95
CA LEU A 140 -16.61 4.19 9.20
C LEU A 140 -16.85 3.43 10.50
N LYS A 141 -15.76 2.87 11.12
CA LYS A 141 -15.88 2.10 12.37
C LYS A 141 -15.27 2.81 13.57
N ILE A 142 -14.37 3.78 13.34
CA ILE A 142 -13.74 4.55 14.40
C ILE A 142 -14.18 6.02 14.34
N GLY A 143 -14.08 6.64 13.16
CA GLY A 143 -14.46 8.04 12.97
C GLY A 143 -15.98 8.27 12.97
N GLU A 144 -16.75 7.31 12.47
CA GLU A 144 -18.22 7.32 12.39
C GLU A 144 -18.84 8.64 11.93
N PRO A 145 -18.34 9.24 10.81
CA PRO A 145 -18.78 10.55 10.36
C PRO A 145 -20.26 10.54 9.97
N LYS A 146 -20.95 11.64 10.29
CA LYS A 146 -22.35 11.88 9.96
C LYS A 146 -22.49 12.85 8.80
N PRO A 147 -23.57 12.79 8.01
CA PRO A 147 -23.86 13.77 6.99
C PRO A 147 -23.82 15.22 7.53
N GLY A 148 -23.15 16.10 6.80
CA GLY A 148 -22.95 17.51 7.19
C GLY A 148 -21.73 17.78 8.06
N GLU A 149 -21.11 16.77 8.65
CA GLU A 149 -19.86 16.91 9.40
C GLU A 149 -18.66 17.20 8.50
N THR A 150 -17.61 17.75 9.10
CA THR A 150 -16.35 18.09 8.42
C THR A 150 -15.26 17.06 8.74
N VAL A 151 -14.79 16.39 7.71
CA VAL A 151 -13.66 15.43 7.76
C VAL A 151 -12.41 16.11 7.21
N VAL A 152 -11.34 16.15 8.00
CA VAL A 152 -10.02 16.61 7.53
C VAL A 152 -9.10 15.43 7.34
N VAL A 153 -8.45 15.36 6.18
CA VAL A 153 -7.63 14.22 5.79
C VAL A 153 -6.18 14.66 5.57
N ALA A 154 -5.28 14.21 6.44
CA ALA A 154 -3.84 14.35 6.20
C ALA A 154 -3.39 13.35 5.12
N SER A 155 -2.31 13.72 4.39
CA SER A 155 -1.83 12.91 3.25
C SER A 155 -2.96 12.57 2.26
N ALA A 156 -3.82 13.55 1.95
CA ALA A 156 -5.05 13.37 1.20
C ALA A 156 -4.87 12.77 -0.21
N SER A 157 -3.70 12.94 -0.83
CA SER A 157 -3.33 12.32 -2.11
C SER A 157 -2.71 10.93 -1.98
N GLY A 158 -2.54 10.42 -0.76
CA GLY A 158 -1.94 9.10 -0.50
C GLY A 158 -2.93 7.95 -0.65
N ALA A 159 -2.42 6.71 -0.60
CA ALA A 159 -3.22 5.51 -0.85
C ALA A 159 -4.42 5.36 0.11
N VAL A 160 -4.25 5.69 1.38
CA VAL A 160 -5.35 5.67 2.38
C VAL A 160 -6.17 6.94 2.30
N GLY A 161 -5.52 8.12 2.34
CA GLY A 161 -6.21 9.42 2.41
C GLY A 161 -7.13 9.70 1.22
N SER A 162 -6.72 9.29 0.01
CA SER A 162 -7.55 9.44 -1.19
C SER A 162 -8.87 8.65 -1.10
N VAL A 163 -8.82 7.47 -0.48
CA VAL A 163 -10.02 6.63 -0.28
C VAL A 163 -10.88 7.18 0.86
N VAL A 164 -10.26 7.60 1.98
CA VAL A 164 -10.98 8.21 3.12
C VAL A 164 -11.85 9.36 2.66
N GLY A 165 -11.29 10.31 1.91
CA GLY A 165 -12.05 11.49 1.50
C GLY A 165 -13.18 11.17 0.53
N GLN A 166 -12.98 10.26 -0.41
CA GLN A 166 -14.04 9.83 -1.31
C GLN A 166 -15.18 9.14 -0.55
N ILE A 167 -14.86 8.26 0.42
CA ILE A 167 -15.89 7.62 1.27
C ILE A 167 -16.62 8.70 2.11
N ALA A 168 -15.90 9.65 2.71
CA ALA A 168 -16.50 10.73 3.49
C ALA A 168 -17.50 11.55 2.65
N ARG A 169 -17.13 11.87 1.41
CA ARG A 169 -18.05 12.54 0.48
C ARG A 169 -19.30 11.72 0.18
N LEU A 170 -19.14 10.43 -0.09
CA LEU A 170 -20.27 9.51 -0.31
C LEU A 170 -21.20 9.46 0.93
N LYS A 171 -20.67 9.76 2.12
CA LYS A 171 -21.43 9.87 3.36
C LYS A 171 -22.06 11.25 3.58
N GLY A 172 -21.88 12.20 2.65
CA GLY A 172 -22.43 13.55 2.74
C GLY A 172 -21.65 14.48 3.64
N CYS A 173 -20.38 14.18 3.92
CA CYS A 173 -19.50 15.06 4.71
C CYS A 173 -18.86 16.13 3.82
N ARG A 174 -18.50 17.25 4.46
CA ARG A 174 -17.52 18.19 3.92
C ARG A 174 -16.11 17.61 4.09
N VAL A 175 -15.28 17.65 3.05
CA VAL A 175 -13.96 17.02 3.08
C VAL A 175 -12.86 18.03 2.74
N VAL A 176 -11.93 18.22 3.67
CA VAL A 176 -10.77 19.10 3.50
C VAL A 176 -9.49 18.27 3.54
N GLY A 177 -8.71 18.30 2.46
CA GLY A 177 -7.45 17.60 2.35
C GLY A 177 -6.25 18.42 2.78
N ILE A 178 -5.19 17.75 3.24
CA ILE A 178 -3.86 18.31 3.41
C ILE A 178 -2.89 17.46 2.60
N ALA A 179 -2.19 18.06 1.63
CA ALA A 179 -1.25 17.34 0.77
C ALA A 179 0.06 18.14 0.58
N GLY A 180 1.06 17.54 -0.05
CA GLY A 180 2.37 18.18 -0.23
C GLY A 180 2.55 18.76 -1.62
N GLY A 181 2.34 20.06 -1.78
CA GLY A 181 2.53 20.79 -3.03
C GLY A 181 1.23 21.05 -3.80
N ALA A 182 1.25 22.08 -4.63
CA ALA A 182 0.08 22.57 -5.35
C ALA A 182 -0.51 21.54 -6.34
N GLU A 183 0.34 20.74 -6.98
CA GLU A 183 -0.09 19.69 -7.92
C GLU A 183 -0.94 18.63 -7.22
N LYS A 184 -0.46 18.12 -6.08
CA LYS A 184 -1.21 17.15 -5.27
C LYS A 184 -2.51 17.74 -4.72
N CYS A 185 -2.49 19.01 -4.34
CA CYS A 185 -3.72 19.66 -3.87
C CYS A 185 -4.75 19.80 -5.01
N ARG A 186 -4.34 20.16 -6.23
CA ARG A 186 -5.23 20.17 -7.39
C ARG A 186 -5.81 18.78 -7.67
N PHE A 187 -4.97 17.75 -7.74
CA PHE A 187 -5.42 16.36 -7.92
C PHE A 187 -6.49 15.96 -6.89
N VAL A 188 -6.29 16.31 -5.62
CA VAL A 188 -7.23 15.99 -4.54
C VAL A 188 -8.58 16.69 -4.74
N VAL A 189 -8.59 17.94 -5.21
CA VAL A 189 -9.85 18.69 -5.44
C VAL A 189 -10.48 18.25 -6.77
N ASP A 190 -9.72 18.28 -7.85
CA ASP A 190 -10.26 18.17 -9.21
C ASP A 190 -10.61 16.72 -9.57
N GLU A 191 -9.80 15.75 -9.15
CA GLU A 191 -9.97 14.34 -9.50
C GLU A 191 -10.64 13.52 -8.39
N LEU A 192 -10.31 13.77 -7.10
CA LEU A 192 -10.90 13.04 -5.99
C LEU A 192 -12.14 13.73 -5.42
N GLY A 193 -12.38 14.97 -5.82
CA GLY A 193 -13.56 15.74 -5.50
C GLY A 193 -13.65 16.24 -4.06
N PHE A 194 -12.55 16.43 -3.35
CA PHE A 194 -12.57 17.09 -2.04
C PHE A 194 -13.05 18.56 -2.17
N ASP A 195 -13.67 19.08 -1.12
CA ASP A 195 -14.17 20.47 -1.11
C ASP A 195 -13.04 21.50 -1.08
N ALA A 196 -11.89 21.15 -0.48
CA ALA A 196 -10.67 21.94 -0.48
C ALA A 196 -9.45 21.07 -0.21
N CYS A 197 -8.26 21.53 -0.62
CA CYS A 197 -7.00 20.92 -0.22
C CYS A 197 -5.95 22.01 0.06
N LEU A 198 -5.23 21.84 1.16
CA LEU A 198 -4.22 22.78 1.65
C LEU A 198 -2.82 22.18 1.48
N ASP A 199 -1.88 23.03 1.03
CA ASP A 199 -0.48 22.60 0.95
C ASP A 199 0.15 22.57 2.35
N ARG A 200 0.63 21.40 2.78
CA ARG A 200 1.32 21.23 4.07
C ARG A 200 2.60 22.07 4.21
N ARG A 201 3.15 22.54 3.08
CA ARG A 201 4.36 23.38 3.04
C ARG A 201 4.05 24.88 3.18
N ASP A 202 2.78 25.26 3.16
CA ASP A 202 2.36 26.66 3.30
C ASP A 202 2.60 27.13 4.73
N PRO A 203 3.37 28.19 4.97
CA PRO A 203 3.61 28.73 6.31
C PRO A 203 2.33 29.22 7.00
N GLY A 204 1.30 29.53 6.21
CA GLY A 204 -0.02 29.95 6.69
C GLY A 204 -1.02 28.82 6.87
N LEU A 205 -0.58 27.53 6.83
CA LEU A 205 -1.46 26.36 6.88
C LEU A 205 -2.50 26.43 7.99
N ALA A 206 -2.11 26.73 9.21
CA ALA A 206 -3.04 26.78 10.36
C ALA A 206 -4.17 27.82 10.15
N LYS A 207 -3.85 29.02 9.64
CA LYS A 207 -4.83 30.06 9.34
C LYS A 207 -5.76 29.63 8.20
N LYS A 208 -5.20 29.03 7.14
CA LYS A 208 -5.97 28.53 5.99
C LYS A 208 -6.86 27.35 6.39
N LEU A 209 -6.38 26.45 7.24
CA LEU A 209 -7.18 25.34 7.75
C LEU A 209 -8.38 25.87 8.54
N LYS A 210 -8.16 26.82 9.49
CA LYS A 210 -9.26 27.44 10.24
C LYS A 210 -10.30 28.08 9.31
N ALA A 211 -9.87 28.72 8.24
CA ALA A 211 -10.78 29.31 7.25
C ALA A 211 -11.52 28.26 6.42
N ALA A 212 -10.88 27.12 6.12
CA ALA A 212 -11.49 26.03 5.34
C ALA A 212 -12.51 25.20 6.15
N VAL A 213 -12.43 25.24 7.50
CA VAL A 213 -13.31 24.50 8.42
C VAL A 213 -13.99 25.45 9.41
N PRO A 214 -14.87 26.37 8.95
CA PRO A 214 -15.45 27.43 9.81
C PRO A 214 -16.33 26.87 10.92
N ALA A 215 -16.92 25.68 10.73
CA ALA A 215 -17.74 24.99 11.74
C ALA A 215 -16.91 24.07 12.67
N GLY A 216 -15.59 23.95 12.45
CA GLY A 216 -14.73 23.05 13.17
C GLY A 216 -14.40 21.78 12.40
N ILE A 217 -13.76 20.82 13.07
CA ILE A 217 -13.38 19.51 12.54
C ILE A 217 -14.08 18.47 13.43
N ASP A 218 -14.86 17.60 12.81
CA ASP A 218 -15.54 16.50 13.49
C ASP A 218 -14.71 15.22 13.47
N VAL A 219 -14.04 14.95 12.35
CA VAL A 219 -13.15 13.78 12.17
C VAL A 219 -11.84 14.20 11.53
N TYR A 220 -10.72 13.70 12.11
CA TYR A 220 -9.36 13.89 11.59
C TYR A 220 -8.62 12.58 11.45
#